data_8a68557e9693d4db843c03366ea33df1
#
_entry.id   8a68557e9693d4db843c03366ea33df1
#
_cell.length_a   1.000
_cell.length_b   1.000
_cell.length_c   1.000
_cell.angle_alpha   90.00
_cell.angle_beta   90.00
_cell.angle_gamma   90.00
#
_symmetry.space_group_name_H-M   'P 1'
#
loop_
_entity.id
_entity.type
_entity.pdbx_description
1 polymer ?
#
loop_
_entity_poly.entity_id
_entity_poly.type
_entity_poly.pdbx_seq_one_letter_code
_entity_poly.pdbx_strand_id
1 'polypeptide(L)'
;MEHGHKQQSSLAHAISWPTRTMFRLYLWTIKWAQTGYAKLALFLVALTESSFFPIPPDVLLIAMTVADRFKWWLYATIATVGSVLGAALGYYIGYALFGSVGQAIVDFYGLQGYFSTVQHRYDQNVMLAIFAAAFTPIPFKVFTLAGGVFAVSLPQLLFGALLGRAGRFFAVALALRIFGKVIADSIERYFNILSIAFLVLLVGGFVVVRYVV
;
A
#
# COMPACT_ATOMS: atom_id res chain seq x y z
N MET A 1 9.08 40.08 24.85
CA MET A 1 8.06 38.99 24.76
C MET A 1 7.62 38.66 23.32
N GLU A 2 8.40 38.99 22.29
CA GLU A 2 8.01 38.88 20.86
C GLU A 2 8.58 37.63 20.12
N HIS A 3 9.52 36.92 20.73
CA HIS A 3 10.16 35.76 20.07
C HIS A 3 9.35 34.43 20.15
N GLY A 4 8.37 34.31 21.06
CA GLY A 4 7.56 33.10 21.21
C GLY A 4 6.47 32.90 20.14
N HIS A 5 5.96 34.02 19.58
CA HIS A 5 4.85 33.93 18.61
C HIS A 5 5.29 33.55 17.19
N LYS A 6 6.53 33.89 16.79
CA LYS A 6 7.04 33.53 15.45
C LYS A 6 7.41 32.04 15.32
N GLN A 7 7.82 31.42 16.41
CA GLN A 7 8.22 29.99 16.40
C GLN A 7 7.02 29.04 16.38
N GLN A 8 5.90 29.40 17.04
CA GLN A 8 4.66 28.62 16.98
C GLN A 8 3.98 28.71 15.60
N SER A 9 4.06 29.85 14.90
CA SER A 9 3.50 29.99 13.55
C SER A 9 4.28 29.19 12.51
N SER A 10 5.61 29.05 12.66
CA SER A 10 6.45 28.28 11.73
C SER A 10 6.24 26.77 11.87
N LEU A 11 6.05 26.26 13.08
CA LEU A 11 5.75 24.84 13.33
C LEU A 11 4.33 24.48 12.86
N ALA A 12 3.34 25.36 13.07
CA ALA A 12 2.00 25.16 12.54
C ALA A 12 1.96 25.15 11.00
N HIS A 13 2.80 25.97 10.34
CA HIS A 13 2.95 25.97 8.88
C HIS A 13 3.67 24.72 8.36
N ALA A 14 4.70 24.23 9.04
CA ALA A 14 5.43 23.03 8.66
C ALA A 14 4.58 21.76 8.77
N ILE A 15 3.69 21.68 9.78
CA ILE A 15 2.76 20.56 9.97
C ILE A 15 1.57 20.63 8.98
N SER A 16 1.18 21.82 8.54
CA SER A 16 0.05 22.00 7.61
C SER A 16 0.40 21.73 6.13
N TRP A 17 1.68 21.72 5.77
CA TRP A 17 2.10 21.55 4.37
C TRP A 17 1.87 20.14 3.83
N PRO A 18 2.26 19.03 4.52
CA PRO A 18 1.95 17.69 4.06
C PRO A 18 0.44 17.40 4.03
N THR A 19 -0.33 17.93 4.99
CA THR A 19 -1.79 17.76 5.02
C THR A 19 -2.50 18.47 3.89
N ARG A 20 -2.05 19.67 3.48
CA ARG A 20 -2.60 20.39 2.33
C ARG A 20 -2.32 19.67 1.00
N THR A 21 -1.15 19.09 0.85
CA THR A 21 -0.79 18.33 -0.36
C THR A 21 -1.58 17.03 -0.44
N MET A 22 -1.72 16.30 0.66
CA MET A 22 -2.56 15.11 0.73
C MET A 22 -4.04 15.43 0.49
N PHE A 23 -4.54 16.53 1.03
CA PHE A 23 -5.91 16.98 0.79
C PHE A 23 -6.16 17.38 -0.68
N ARG A 24 -5.19 18.03 -1.34
CA ARG A 24 -5.25 18.32 -2.78
C ARG A 24 -5.24 17.05 -3.63
N LEU A 25 -4.42 16.06 -3.26
CA LEU A 25 -4.40 14.75 -3.91
C LEU A 25 -5.73 14.03 -3.71
N TYR A 26 -6.31 14.08 -2.52
CA TYR A 26 -7.63 13.53 -2.22
C TYR A 26 -8.73 14.20 -3.08
N LEU A 27 -8.79 15.53 -3.13
CA LEU A 27 -9.76 16.25 -3.98
C LEU A 27 -9.54 15.97 -5.48
N TRP A 28 -8.30 15.88 -5.93
CA TRP A 28 -7.96 15.49 -7.29
C TRP A 28 -8.45 14.07 -7.60
N THR A 29 -8.27 13.15 -6.66
CA THR A 29 -8.71 11.75 -6.75
C THR A 29 -10.24 11.65 -6.83
N ILE A 30 -10.99 12.41 -6.01
CA ILE A 30 -12.46 12.47 -6.07
C ILE A 30 -12.91 12.99 -7.43
N LYS A 31 -12.25 14.02 -7.98
CA LYS A 31 -12.57 14.55 -9.30
C LYS A 31 -12.38 13.48 -10.39
N TRP A 32 -11.34 12.67 -10.30
CA TRP A 32 -11.12 11.55 -11.21
C TRP A 32 -12.11 10.40 -11.00
N ALA A 33 -12.55 10.15 -9.78
CA ALA A 33 -13.56 9.13 -9.47
C ALA A 33 -14.90 9.35 -10.17
N GLN A 34 -15.20 10.60 -10.59
CA GLN A 34 -16.41 10.98 -11.30
C GLN A 34 -16.26 10.93 -12.83
N THR A 35 -15.06 10.64 -13.35
CA THR A 35 -14.82 10.55 -14.79
C THR A 35 -15.10 9.15 -15.33
N GLY A 36 -15.37 9.03 -16.65
CA GLY A 36 -15.53 7.74 -17.32
C GLY A 36 -14.28 6.83 -17.19
N TYR A 37 -13.12 7.40 -16.93
CA TYR A 37 -11.84 6.69 -16.77
C TYR A 37 -11.52 6.27 -15.33
N ALA A 38 -12.39 6.54 -14.36
CA ALA A 38 -12.15 6.23 -12.94
C ALA A 38 -11.79 4.75 -12.68
N LYS A 39 -12.46 3.84 -13.39
CA LYS A 39 -12.20 2.39 -13.27
C LYS A 39 -10.80 2.02 -13.76
N LEU A 40 -10.38 2.61 -14.88
CA LEU A 40 -9.03 2.41 -15.42
C LEU A 40 -7.97 3.02 -14.47
N ALA A 41 -8.23 4.21 -13.94
CA ALA A 41 -7.36 4.85 -12.97
C ALA A 41 -7.20 3.99 -11.69
N LEU A 42 -8.31 3.44 -11.15
CA LEU A 42 -8.27 2.54 -9.99
C LEU A 42 -7.43 1.28 -10.28
N PHE A 43 -7.63 0.68 -11.46
CA PHE A 43 -6.85 -0.48 -11.90
C PHE A 43 -5.35 -0.16 -11.98
N LEU A 44 -4.98 0.93 -12.68
CA LEU A 44 -3.59 1.33 -12.88
C LEU A 44 -2.91 1.73 -11.57
N VAL A 45 -3.62 2.44 -10.68
CA VAL A 45 -3.08 2.80 -9.37
C VAL A 45 -2.86 1.55 -8.50
N ALA A 46 -3.81 0.59 -8.51
CA ALA A 46 -3.65 -0.66 -7.77
C ALA A 46 -2.49 -1.51 -8.31
N LEU A 47 -2.32 -1.54 -9.63
CA LEU A 47 -1.23 -2.25 -10.31
C LEU A 47 0.13 -1.62 -9.96
N THR A 48 0.26 -0.32 -10.11
CA THR A 48 1.54 0.38 -9.89
C THR A 48 1.91 0.44 -8.41
N GLU A 49 0.93 0.59 -7.49
CA GLU A 49 1.19 0.55 -6.04
C GLU A 49 1.77 -0.79 -5.60
N SER A 50 1.23 -1.88 -6.11
CA SER A 50 1.68 -3.22 -5.74
C SER A 50 3.01 -3.63 -6.36
N SER A 51 3.52 -2.84 -7.31
CA SER A 51 4.81 -3.08 -7.97
C SER A 51 5.91 -2.12 -7.52
N PHE A 52 5.74 -0.79 -7.69
CA PHE A 52 6.82 0.17 -7.41
C PHE A 52 6.35 1.55 -6.92
N PHE A 53 5.10 1.93 -7.16
CA PHE A 53 4.63 3.29 -6.92
C PHE A 53 3.93 3.45 -5.55
N PRO A 54 4.08 4.60 -4.83
CA PRO A 54 3.63 4.71 -3.44
C PRO A 54 2.22 5.29 -3.25
N ILE A 55 1.36 5.35 -4.28
CA ILE A 55 -0.01 5.88 -4.13
C ILE A 55 -0.98 4.76 -3.76
N PRO A 56 -1.63 4.80 -2.57
CA PRO A 56 -2.56 3.77 -2.15
C PRO A 56 -3.85 3.80 -2.98
N PRO A 57 -4.30 2.67 -3.55
CA PRO A 57 -5.55 2.57 -4.30
C PRO A 57 -6.78 2.73 -3.42
N ASP A 58 -6.63 2.55 -2.11
CA ASP A 58 -7.71 2.71 -1.12
C ASP A 58 -8.42 4.06 -1.24
N VAL A 59 -7.67 5.14 -1.51
CA VAL A 59 -8.23 6.51 -1.67
C VAL A 59 -9.23 6.57 -2.83
N LEU A 60 -8.85 6.00 -3.99
CA LEU A 60 -9.74 5.91 -5.16
C LEU A 60 -10.91 4.97 -4.92
N LEU A 61 -10.66 3.80 -4.31
CA LEU A 61 -11.69 2.83 -3.96
C LEU A 61 -12.76 3.45 -3.05
N ILE A 62 -12.32 4.18 -2.00
CA ILE A 62 -13.22 4.87 -1.07
C ILE A 62 -14.04 5.92 -1.82
N ALA A 63 -13.39 6.82 -2.58
CA ALA A 63 -14.06 7.89 -3.31
C ALA A 63 -15.09 7.35 -4.31
N MET A 64 -14.75 6.31 -5.07
CA MET A 64 -15.65 5.69 -6.05
C MET A 64 -16.81 4.95 -5.38
N THR A 65 -16.56 4.26 -4.27
CA THR A 65 -17.60 3.53 -3.52
C THR A 65 -18.56 4.50 -2.83
N VAL A 66 -18.08 5.63 -2.32
CA VAL A 66 -18.94 6.69 -1.76
C VAL A 66 -19.79 7.34 -2.84
N ALA A 67 -19.24 7.58 -4.05
CA ALA A 67 -19.96 8.14 -5.18
C ALA A 67 -21.05 7.21 -5.73
N ASP A 68 -20.77 5.92 -5.85
CA ASP A 68 -21.74 4.89 -6.29
C ASP A 68 -21.58 3.60 -5.47
N ARG A 69 -22.30 3.55 -4.35
CA ARG A 69 -22.24 2.41 -3.42
C ARG A 69 -22.86 1.11 -3.96
N PHE A 70 -23.60 1.15 -5.06
CA PHE A 70 -24.14 -0.08 -5.65
C PHE A 70 -23.09 -0.86 -6.44
N LYS A 71 -22.03 -0.18 -6.91
CA LYS A 71 -20.92 -0.80 -7.64
C LYS A 71 -19.71 -1.14 -6.77
N TRP A 72 -19.87 -1.17 -5.44
CA TRP A 72 -18.80 -1.45 -4.48
C TRP A 72 -18.00 -2.71 -4.81
N TRP A 73 -18.68 -3.80 -5.15
CA TRP A 73 -18.07 -5.08 -5.51
C TRP A 73 -17.24 -4.98 -6.80
N LEU A 74 -17.70 -4.21 -7.78
CA LEU A 74 -16.98 -3.99 -9.03
C LEU A 74 -15.67 -3.24 -8.78
N TYR A 75 -15.71 -2.20 -7.94
CA TYR A 75 -14.52 -1.42 -7.60
C TYR A 75 -13.52 -2.25 -6.80
N ALA A 76 -13.99 -3.05 -5.82
CA ALA A 76 -13.15 -3.97 -5.07
C ALA A 76 -12.50 -5.03 -5.99
N THR A 77 -13.26 -5.56 -6.97
CA THR A 77 -12.72 -6.51 -7.96
C THR A 77 -11.65 -5.86 -8.84
N ILE A 78 -11.89 -4.66 -9.36
CA ILE A 78 -10.92 -3.93 -10.21
C ILE A 78 -9.63 -3.66 -9.42
N ALA A 79 -9.73 -3.18 -8.19
CA ALA A 79 -8.56 -2.94 -7.32
C ALA A 79 -7.80 -4.25 -7.02
N THR A 80 -8.53 -5.34 -6.75
CA THR A 80 -7.93 -6.65 -6.50
C THR A 80 -7.16 -7.16 -7.71
N VAL A 81 -7.79 -7.18 -8.88
CA VAL A 81 -7.15 -7.65 -10.13
C VAL A 81 -5.92 -6.81 -10.46
N GLY A 82 -6.05 -5.48 -10.40
CA GLY A 82 -4.92 -4.57 -10.62
C GLY A 82 -3.78 -4.85 -9.64
N SER A 83 -4.09 -5.02 -8.35
CA SER A 83 -3.08 -5.27 -7.32
C SER A 83 -2.38 -6.64 -7.48
N VAL A 84 -3.11 -7.70 -7.86
CA VAL A 84 -2.52 -9.04 -8.10
C VAL A 84 -1.61 -9.03 -9.33
N LEU A 85 -2.02 -8.35 -10.41
CA LEU A 85 -1.16 -8.16 -11.58
C LEU A 85 0.05 -7.30 -11.25
N GLY A 86 -0.12 -6.28 -10.40
CA GLY A 86 0.98 -5.48 -9.87
C GLY A 86 1.93 -6.29 -9.00
N ALA A 87 1.44 -7.26 -8.23
CA ALA A 87 2.27 -8.18 -7.45
C ALA A 87 3.14 -9.06 -8.36
N ALA A 88 2.57 -9.59 -9.46
CA ALA A 88 3.33 -10.31 -10.46
C ALA A 88 4.42 -9.43 -11.09
N LEU A 89 4.07 -8.18 -11.47
CA LEU A 89 5.03 -7.23 -12.02
C LEU A 89 6.14 -6.91 -11.00
N GLY A 90 5.79 -6.66 -9.73
CA GLY A 90 6.75 -6.44 -8.65
C GLY A 90 7.70 -7.63 -8.46
N TYR A 91 7.16 -8.86 -8.50
CA TYR A 91 7.97 -10.08 -8.48
C TYR A 91 8.99 -10.11 -9.62
N TYR A 92 8.55 -9.87 -10.86
CA TYR A 92 9.47 -9.89 -12.02
C TYR A 92 10.49 -8.77 -11.96
N ILE A 93 10.14 -7.59 -11.46
CA ILE A 93 11.09 -6.49 -11.22
C ILE A 93 12.15 -6.92 -10.20
N GLY A 94 11.74 -7.49 -9.06
CA GLY A 94 12.66 -7.98 -8.03
C GLY A 94 13.60 -9.07 -8.56
N TYR A 95 13.05 -10.02 -9.30
CA TYR A 95 13.82 -11.11 -9.94
C TYR A 95 14.87 -10.59 -10.93
N ALA A 96 14.48 -9.67 -11.82
CA ALA A 96 15.37 -9.09 -12.82
C ALA A 96 16.46 -8.22 -12.18
N LEU A 97 16.10 -7.40 -11.16
CA LEU A 97 17.06 -6.57 -10.45
C LEU A 97 18.08 -7.40 -9.68
N PHE A 98 17.66 -8.50 -9.07
CA PHE A 98 18.58 -9.39 -8.37
C PHE A 98 19.56 -10.06 -9.33
N GLY A 99 19.07 -10.57 -10.46
CA GLY A 99 19.91 -11.20 -11.48
C GLY A 99 20.94 -10.26 -12.13
N SER A 100 20.65 -8.95 -12.15
CA SER A 100 21.55 -7.95 -12.80
C SER A 100 22.55 -7.30 -11.83
N VAL A 101 22.11 -6.93 -10.63
CA VAL A 101 22.91 -6.13 -9.66
C VAL A 101 22.93 -6.78 -8.27
N GLY A 102 21.83 -7.39 -7.86
CA GLY A 102 21.69 -7.92 -6.51
C GLY A 102 22.68 -9.02 -6.17
N GLN A 103 22.92 -9.95 -7.11
CA GLN A 103 23.91 -11.02 -6.95
C GLN A 103 25.33 -10.45 -6.73
N ALA A 104 25.73 -9.46 -7.52
CA ALA A 104 27.04 -8.82 -7.38
C ALA A 104 27.21 -8.13 -6.00
N ILE A 105 26.14 -7.55 -5.45
CA ILE A 105 26.14 -6.94 -4.12
C ILE A 105 26.31 -8.01 -3.04
N VAL A 106 25.53 -9.10 -3.12
CA VAL A 106 25.62 -10.22 -2.15
C VAL A 106 27.01 -10.82 -2.16
N ASP A 107 27.62 -11.01 -3.34
CA ASP A 107 28.95 -11.57 -3.49
C ASP A 107 30.03 -10.61 -2.98
N PHE A 108 29.92 -9.31 -3.30
CA PHE A 108 30.88 -8.29 -2.88
C PHE A 108 30.96 -8.13 -1.35
N TYR A 109 29.81 -8.19 -0.65
CA TYR A 109 29.73 -8.06 0.80
C TYR A 109 29.80 -9.40 1.55
N GLY A 110 29.93 -10.54 0.86
CA GLY A 110 29.99 -11.86 1.48
C GLY A 110 28.73 -12.25 2.24
N LEU A 111 27.55 -11.82 1.78
CA LEU A 111 26.27 -11.98 2.48
C LEU A 111 25.49 -13.25 2.10
N GLN A 112 26.12 -14.20 1.39
CA GLN A 112 25.46 -15.42 0.87
C GLN A 112 24.75 -16.23 1.98
N GLY A 113 25.39 -16.37 3.15
CA GLY A 113 24.83 -17.10 4.28
C GLY A 113 23.59 -16.42 4.90
N TYR A 114 23.61 -15.10 5.00
CA TYR A 114 22.45 -14.32 5.45
C TYR A 114 21.33 -14.36 4.42
N PHE A 115 21.67 -14.19 3.15
CA PHE A 115 20.72 -14.22 2.04
C PHE A 115 19.98 -15.57 1.99
N SER A 116 20.70 -16.69 2.02
CA SER A 116 20.12 -18.03 2.00
C SER A 116 19.25 -18.32 3.23
N THR A 117 19.61 -17.83 4.41
CA THR A 117 18.80 -17.97 5.62
C THR A 117 17.48 -17.23 5.52
N VAL A 118 17.51 -15.97 5.05
CA VAL A 118 16.30 -15.15 4.86
C VAL A 118 15.43 -15.74 3.76
N GLN A 119 16.03 -16.15 2.65
CA GLN A 119 15.34 -16.81 1.55
C GLN A 119 14.59 -18.06 2.02
N HIS A 120 15.27 -18.94 2.78
CA HIS A 120 14.65 -20.16 3.28
C HIS A 120 13.48 -19.90 4.23
N ARG A 121 13.60 -18.93 5.15
CA ARG A 121 12.51 -18.52 6.05
C ARG A 121 11.33 -17.92 5.29
N TYR A 122 11.61 -17.12 4.28
CA TYR A 122 10.57 -16.52 3.45
C TYR A 122 9.84 -17.57 2.62
N ASP A 123 10.56 -18.51 2.02
CA ASP A 123 10.01 -19.58 1.18
C ASP A 123 9.11 -20.55 1.96
N GLN A 124 9.44 -20.84 3.22
CA GLN A 124 8.60 -21.69 4.09
C GLN A 124 7.22 -21.09 4.37
N ASN A 125 7.06 -19.78 4.34
CA ASN A 125 5.84 -19.08 4.75
C ASN A 125 5.38 -18.03 3.73
N VAL A 126 5.74 -18.16 2.45
CA VAL A 126 5.44 -17.19 1.37
C VAL A 126 3.99 -16.77 1.38
N MET A 127 3.07 -17.74 1.31
CA MET A 127 1.64 -17.45 1.23
C MET A 127 1.14 -16.66 2.43
N LEU A 128 1.55 -17.02 3.65
CA LEU A 128 1.12 -16.35 4.86
C LEU A 128 1.74 -14.96 5.00
N ALA A 129 3.03 -14.80 4.68
CA ALA A 129 3.73 -13.52 4.71
C ALA A 129 3.12 -12.53 3.70
N ILE A 130 2.86 -12.99 2.48
CA ILE A 130 2.21 -12.20 1.44
C ILE A 130 0.76 -11.85 1.80
N PHE A 131 0.00 -12.82 2.32
CA PHE A 131 -1.37 -12.57 2.79
C PHE A 131 -1.39 -11.50 3.89
N ALA A 132 -0.54 -11.65 4.91
CA ALA A 132 -0.46 -10.69 6.01
C ALA A 132 -0.07 -9.28 5.51
N ALA A 133 0.94 -9.17 4.65
CA ALA A 133 1.35 -7.89 4.06
C ALA A 133 0.26 -7.28 3.16
N ALA A 134 -0.45 -8.11 2.39
CA ALA A 134 -1.51 -7.67 1.48
C ALA A 134 -2.77 -7.19 2.23
N PHE A 135 -3.07 -7.80 3.37
CA PHE A 135 -4.26 -7.47 4.18
C PHE A 135 -4.01 -6.28 5.10
N THR A 136 -2.81 -6.14 5.64
CA THR A 136 -2.43 -5.09 6.58
C THR A 136 -1.96 -3.81 5.88
N PRO A 137 -1.80 -2.67 6.58
CA PRO A 137 -1.25 -1.44 6.00
C PRO A 137 0.27 -1.46 5.79
N ILE A 138 0.91 -2.62 5.88
CA ILE A 138 2.35 -2.77 5.59
C ILE A 138 2.59 -2.54 4.09
N PRO A 139 3.72 -1.91 3.67
CA PRO A 139 4.02 -1.68 2.26
C PRO A 139 4.13 -2.99 1.47
N PHE A 140 3.07 -3.38 0.80
CA PHE A 140 2.93 -4.66 0.09
C PHE A 140 3.99 -4.88 -1.00
N LYS A 141 4.36 -3.81 -1.73
CA LYS A 141 5.40 -3.84 -2.76
C LYS A 141 6.76 -4.35 -2.26
N VAL A 142 7.10 -4.12 -0.99
CA VAL A 142 8.35 -4.64 -0.42
C VAL A 142 8.35 -6.17 -0.46
N PHE A 143 7.22 -6.79 -0.14
CA PHE A 143 7.08 -8.24 -0.16
C PHE A 143 7.02 -8.81 -1.57
N THR A 144 6.40 -8.11 -2.54
CA THR A 144 6.36 -8.57 -3.93
C THR A 144 7.73 -8.49 -4.59
N LEU A 145 8.48 -7.39 -4.36
CA LEU A 145 9.85 -7.23 -4.82
C LEU A 145 10.78 -8.27 -4.17
N ALA A 146 10.71 -8.43 -2.84
CA ALA A 146 11.49 -9.42 -2.10
C ALA A 146 11.18 -10.85 -2.57
N GLY A 147 9.91 -11.15 -2.86
CA GLY A 147 9.53 -12.44 -3.44
C GLY A 147 10.25 -12.75 -4.75
N GLY A 148 10.43 -11.74 -5.61
CA GLY A 148 11.22 -11.85 -6.83
C GLY A 148 12.72 -12.00 -6.57
N VAL A 149 13.26 -11.19 -5.66
CA VAL A 149 14.68 -11.26 -5.24
C VAL A 149 15.05 -12.64 -4.71
N PHE A 150 14.18 -13.22 -3.89
CA PHE A 150 14.38 -14.56 -3.32
C PHE A 150 13.90 -15.70 -4.22
N ALA A 151 13.36 -15.39 -5.42
CA ALA A 151 12.80 -16.35 -6.37
C ALA A 151 11.83 -17.36 -5.75
N VAL A 152 10.96 -16.89 -4.83
CA VAL A 152 9.99 -17.74 -4.15
C VAL A 152 8.91 -18.22 -5.13
N SER A 153 8.10 -19.20 -4.70
CA SER A 153 7.00 -19.75 -5.51
C SER A 153 6.00 -18.65 -5.92
N LEU A 154 6.02 -18.24 -7.19
CA LEU A 154 5.12 -17.23 -7.76
C LEU A 154 3.62 -17.59 -7.57
N PRO A 155 3.16 -18.85 -7.77
CA PRO A 155 1.78 -19.21 -7.51
C PRO A 155 1.35 -18.97 -6.05
N GLN A 156 2.20 -19.30 -5.09
CA GLN A 156 1.92 -19.06 -3.67
C GLN A 156 1.87 -17.57 -3.34
N LEU A 157 2.79 -16.78 -3.91
CA LEU A 157 2.80 -15.34 -3.79
C LEU A 157 1.51 -14.72 -4.35
N LEU A 158 1.11 -15.09 -5.57
CA LEU A 158 -0.11 -14.57 -6.20
C LEU A 158 -1.38 -15.00 -5.46
N PHE A 159 -1.42 -16.22 -4.94
CA PHE A 159 -2.58 -16.69 -4.17
C PHE A 159 -2.70 -15.96 -2.83
N GLY A 160 -1.59 -15.77 -2.10
CA GLY A 160 -1.56 -14.96 -0.88
C GLY A 160 -1.95 -13.51 -1.15
N ALA A 161 -1.45 -12.92 -2.25
CA ALA A 161 -1.82 -11.59 -2.71
C ALA A 161 -3.31 -11.47 -3.03
N LEU A 162 -3.86 -12.45 -3.75
CA LEU A 162 -5.28 -12.48 -4.11
C LEU A 162 -6.16 -12.50 -2.85
N LEU A 163 -5.91 -13.41 -1.93
CA LEU A 163 -6.69 -13.54 -0.70
C LEU A 163 -6.57 -12.29 0.19
N GLY A 164 -5.36 -11.77 0.37
CA GLY A 164 -5.12 -10.61 1.22
C GLY A 164 -5.71 -9.32 0.62
N ARG A 165 -5.48 -9.05 -0.65
CA ARG A 165 -6.00 -7.86 -1.34
C ARG A 165 -7.52 -7.93 -1.55
N ALA A 166 -8.06 -9.08 -1.94
CA ALA A 166 -9.50 -9.27 -2.01
C ALA A 166 -10.13 -9.03 -0.63
N GLY A 167 -9.65 -9.72 0.41
CA GLY A 167 -10.16 -9.55 1.76
C GLY A 167 -10.18 -8.09 2.19
N ARG A 168 -9.07 -7.35 2.00
CA ARG A 168 -8.96 -5.93 2.34
C ARG A 168 -9.92 -5.06 1.52
N PHE A 169 -9.85 -5.12 0.20
CA PHE A 169 -10.64 -4.21 -0.65
C PHE A 169 -12.13 -4.49 -0.56
N PHE A 170 -12.54 -5.76 -0.48
CA PHE A 170 -13.95 -6.09 -0.29
C PHE A 170 -14.45 -5.70 1.10
N ALA A 171 -13.64 -5.86 2.16
CA ALA A 171 -14.01 -5.42 3.51
C ALA A 171 -14.21 -3.90 3.57
N VAL A 172 -13.27 -3.11 3.01
CA VAL A 172 -13.36 -1.65 2.95
C VAL A 172 -14.57 -1.21 2.13
N ALA A 173 -14.75 -1.75 0.92
CA ALA A 173 -15.84 -1.37 0.03
C ALA A 173 -17.22 -1.79 0.61
N LEU A 174 -17.32 -2.95 1.27
CA LEU A 174 -18.54 -3.40 1.93
C LEU A 174 -18.88 -2.51 3.15
N ALA A 175 -17.89 -2.17 3.97
CA ALA A 175 -18.07 -1.26 5.08
C ALA A 175 -18.60 0.11 4.61
N LEU A 176 -18.05 0.64 3.51
CA LEU A 176 -18.52 1.89 2.90
C LEU A 176 -19.94 1.76 2.30
N ARG A 177 -20.28 0.61 1.72
CA ARG A 177 -21.66 0.36 1.27
C ARG A 177 -22.67 0.44 2.41
N ILE A 178 -22.34 -0.17 3.56
CA ILE A 178 -23.25 -0.26 4.71
C ILE A 178 -23.29 1.09 5.46
N PHE A 179 -22.14 1.67 5.75
CA PHE A 179 -21.99 2.83 6.62
C PHE A 179 -21.65 4.13 5.87
N GLY A 180 -21.70 4.15 4.54
CA GLY A 180 -21.06 5.10 3.63
C GLY A 180 -21.15 6.58 4.02
N LYS A 181 -22.33 7.10 4.41
CA LYS A 181 -22.45 8.51 4.85
C LYS A 181 -21.72 8.77 6.17
N VAL A 182 -21.92 7.90 7.15
CA VAL A 182 -21.30 8.05 8.49
C VAL A 182 -19.77 7.96 8.40
N ILE A 183 -19.26 7.09 7.56
CA ILE A 183 -17.79 6.94 7.35
C ILE A 183 -17.23 8.13 6.55
N ALA A 184 -17.91 8.62 5.52
CA ALA A 184 -17.46 9.77 4.75
C ALA A 184 -17.33 11.01 5.63
N ASP A 185 -18.35 11.31 6.42
CA ASP A 185 -18.37 12.43 7.37
C ASP A 185 -17.28 12.26 8.46
N SER A 186 -17.04 11.02 8.90
CA SER A 186 -15.99 10.70 9.86
C SER A 186 -14.58 10.82 9.27
N ILE A 187 -14.37 10.39 8.02
CA ILE A 187 -13.08 10.53 7.32
C ILE A 187 -12.75 12.02 7.17
N GLU A 188 -13.68 12.87 6.73
CA GLU A 188 -13.45 14.30 6.61
C GLU A 188 -13.12 14.94 7.96
N ARG A 189 -13.85 14.56 9.02
CA ARG A 189 -13.66 15.10 10.37
C ARG A 189 -12.36 14.65 11.04
N TYR A 190 -11.96 13.40 10.83
CA TYR A 190 -10.79 12.78 11.49
C TYR A 190 -9.61 12.54 10.55
N PHE A 191 -9.62 13.09 9.35
CA PHE A 191 -8.60 12.86 8.32
C PHE A 191 -7.17 13.08 8.83
N ASN A 192 -6.94 14.14 9.61
CA ASN A 192 -5.63 14.43 10.20
C ASN A 192 -5.20 13.36 11.20
N ILE A 193 -6.12 12.89 12.05
CA ILE A 193 -5.84 11.87 13.07
C ILE A 193 -5.58 10.52 12.40
N LEU A 194 -6.37 10.15 11.39
CA LEU A 194 -6.20 8.93 10.62
C LEU A 194 -4.88 8.92 9.84
N SER A 195 -4.47 10.05 9.27
CA SER A 195 -3.20 10.20 8.56
C SER A 195 -2.01 10.06 9.51
N ILE A 196 -2.08 10.64 10.69
CA ILE A 196 -1.04 10.52 11.73
C ILE A 196 -1.01 9.09 12.28
N ALA A 197 -2.15 8.49 12.59
CA ALA A 197 -2.24 7.11 13.05
C ALA A 197 -1.67 6.13 12.01
N PHE A 198 -1.95 6.33 10.73
CA PHE A 198 -1.37 5.56 9.64
C PHE A 198 0.16 5.70 9.59
N LEU A 199 0.69 6.92 9.71
CA LEU A 199 2.13 7.18 9.73
C LEU A 199 2.80 6.50 10.94
N VAL A 200 2.19 6.58 12.12
CA VAL A 200 2.68 5.94 13.36
C VAL A 200 2.68 4.42 13.21
N LEU A 201 1.62 3.83 12.64
CA LEU A 201 1.54 2.40 12.37
C LEU A 201 2.58 1.94 11.35
N LEU A 202 2.85 2.75 10.33
CA LEU A 202 3.85 2.47 9.30
C LEU A 202 5.26 2.50 9.87
N VAL A 203 5.59 3.54 10.65
CA VAL A 203 6.89 3.67 11.33
C VAL A 203 7.02 2.62 12.43
N GLY A 204 5.98 2.40 13.23
CA GLY A 204 5.96 1.38 14.28
C GLY A 204 6.10 -0.03 13.73
N GLY A 205 5.42 -0.35 12.62
CA GLY A 205 5.56 -1.62 11.92
C GLY A 205 6.99 -1.85 11.41
N PHE A 206 7.63 -0.81 10.85
CA PHE A 206 9.03 -0.88 10.42
C PHE A 206 10.00 -1.10 11.59
N VAL A 207 9.76 -0.41 12.72
CA VAL A 207 10.55 -0.57 13.94
C VAL A 207 10.38 -1.99 14.50
N VAL A 208 9.15 -2.51 14.59
CA VAL A 208 8.89 -3.88 15.08
C VAL A 208 9.59 -4.92 14.21
N VAL A 209 9.51 -4.79 12.87
CA VAL A 209 10.23 -5.70 11.95
C VAL A 209 11.73 -5.66 12.20
N ARG A 210 12.31 -4.49 12.45
CA ARG A 210 13.76 -4.36 12.76
C ARG A 210 14.20 -5.02 14.07
N TYR A 211 13.30 -5.13 15.06
CA TYR A 211 13.65 -5.71 16.38
C TYR A 211 13.22 -7.17 16.54
N VAL A 212 12.36 -7.68 15.65
CA VAL A 212 11.83 -9.06 15.72
C VAL A 212 12.49 -9.98 14.68
N VAL A 213 13.09 -9.40 13.63
CA VAL A 213 13.88 -10.09 12.61
C VAL A 213 15.37 -9.83 12.81
#